data_18b4e36cb71cfb36313279154f687ee6
#
_entry.id   18b4e36cb71cfb36313279154f687ee6
#
_cell.length_a   1.000
_cell.length_b   1.000
_cell.length_c   1.000
_cell.angle_alpha   90.00
_cell.angle_beta   90.00
_cell.angle_gamma   90.00
#
_symmetry.space_group_name_H-M   'P 1'
#
loop_
_entity.id
_entity.type
_entity.pdbx_description
1 polymer ?
#
loop_
_entity_poly.entity_id
_entity_poly.type
_entity_poly.pdbx_seq_one_letter_code
_entity_poly.pdbx_strand_id
1 'polypeptide(L)'
;MMNQRTAAMNHGSLRTLNRGSSNEAGNTGITISSKHWAIIQGWIPATGDETVSLLNVSGREAHVEITVYYSHRDPAGPYRITVPEGRTEHIHLTCLTDPELIPRATNYSSTIESDVPIVVQHAKAFKTSHYRGEDHFLSHHEPE
;
A
#
# COMPACT_ATOMS: atom_id res chain seq x y z
N MET A 1 -0.05 15.32 -21.25
CA MET A 1 -0.91 14.19 -20.92
C MET A 1 -0.51 13.61 -19.57
N MET A 2 -1.45 13.50 -18.73
CA MET A 2 -1.18 12.99 -17.41
C MET A 2 -1.09 11.49 -17.41
N ASN A 3 -0.02 10.99 -16.90
CA ASN A 3 0.17 9.57 -16.82
C ASN A 3 -0.49 8.98 -15.61
N GLN A 4 -1.07 7.85 -15.80
CA GLN A 4 -1.54 7.06 -14.71
C GLN A 4 -0.41 6.66 -13.81
N ARG A 5 -0.62 6.87 -12.56
CA ARG A 5 0.28 6.38 -11.54
C ARG A 5 -0.43 5.34 -10.79
N THR A 6 -0.17 4.16 -11.15
CA THR A 6 -0.73 3.03 -10.44
C THR A 6 0.39 2.36 -9.69
N ALA A 7 0.22 2.24 -8.42
CA ALA A 7 1.03 1.35 -7.65
C ALA A 7 0.47 -0.04 -7.84
N ALA A 8 1.04 -0.77 -8.76
CA ALA A 8 0.65 -2.13 -8.99
C ALA A 8 1.45 -3.01 -8.06
N MET A 9 0.75 -3.69 -7.19
CA MET A 9 1.36 -4.48 -6.17
C MET A 9 1.10 -5.92 -6.42
N ASN A 10 2.14 -6.64 -6.52
CA ASN A 10 2.07 -8.06 -6.61
C ASN A 10 3.17 -8.62 -5.72
N HIS A 11 2.80 -9.37 -4.71
CA HIS A 11 3.75 -9.94 -3.75
C HIS A 11 4.69 -8.93 -3.10
N GLY A 12 4.15 -7.77 -2.75
CA GLY A 12 4.93 -6.73 -2.11
C GLY A 12 5.84 -5.96 -3.04
N SER A 13 5.71 -6.18 -4.32
CA SER A 13 6.49 -5.49 -5.32
C SER A 13 5.76 -4.23 -5.79
N LEU A 14 6.42 -3.12 -5.75
CA LEU A 14 5.90 -1.87 -6.27
C LEU A 14 6.32 -1.73 -7.73
N ARG A 15 5.37 -1.47 -8.56
CA ARG A 15 5.65 -1.00 -9.91
C ARG A 15 4.99 0.34 -10.11
N THR A 16 5.78 1.31 -10.31
CA THR A 16 5.31 2.64 -10.66
C THR A 16 6.07 3.11 -11.87
N LEU A 17 5.34 3.39 -12.90
CA LEU A 17 5.89 4.02 -14.06
C LEU A 17 5.26 5.39 -14.19
N ASN A 18 6.04 6.37 -13.90
CA ASN A 18 5.70 7.74 -14.21
C ASN A 18 6.67 8.22 -15.27
N ARG A 19 6.26 8.18 -16.50
CA ARG A 19 6.97 8.91 -17.51
C ARG A 19 6.61 10.37 -17.37
N GLY A 20 7.49 11.09 -16.78
CA GLY A 20 7.39 12.52 -16.83
C GLY A 20 7.32 12.96 -18.29
N SER A 21 6.28 13.63 -18.65
CA SER A 21 6.28 14.33 -19.92
C SER A 21 7.13 15.57 -19.74
N SER A 22 8.40 15.42 -19.77
CA SER A 22 9.22 16.59 -19.91
C SER A 22 9.31 16.89 -21.38
N ASN A 23 8.87 18.04 -21.74
CA ASN A 23 9.16 18.57 -23.07
C ASN A 23 10.61 18.97 -23.20
N GLU A 24 11.40 18.66 -22.22
CA GLU A 24 12.81 18.99 -22.23
C GLU A 24 13.56 17.89 -22.95
N ALA A 25 14.22 18.30 -23.99
CA ALA A 25 15.00 17.40 -24.81
C ALA A 25 16.02 16.65 -23.94
N GLY A 26 15.90 15.33 -23.93
CA GLY A 26 16.89 14.46 -23.33
C GLY A 26 16.64 13.99 -21.92
N ASN A 27 15.57 14.41 -21.26
CA ASN A 27 15.24 13.87 -19.95
C ASN A 27 14.21 12.77 -20.03
N THR A 28 14.65 11.53 -20.11
CA THR A 28 13.81 10.33 -20.09
C THR A 28 13.78 9.68 -18.70
N GLY A 29 13.82 10.49 -17.64
CA GLY A 29 13.81 9.99 -16.29
C GLY A 29 12.50 9.29 -15.93
N ILE A 30 12.59 8.22 -15.14
CA ILE A 30 11.46 7.57 -14.50
C ILE A 30 11.34 8.13 -13.10
N THR A 31 10.18 8.71 -12.81
CA THR A 31 9.88 9.18 -11.46
C THR A 31 9.20 8.06 -10.69
N ILE A 32 9.74 7.71 -9.53
CA ILE A 32 9.14 6.69 -8.65
C ILE A 32 8.30 7.31 -7.53
N SER A 33 8.28 8.62 -7.41
CA SER A 33 7.49 9.33 -6.41
C SER A 33 6.38 10.15 -7.06
N SER A 34 5.27 10.29 -6.37
CA SER A 34 4.12 11.06 -6.81
C SER A 34 3.34 11.59 -5.62
N LYS A 35 2.55 12.63 -5.87
CA LYS A 35 1.58 13.14 -4.88
C LYS A 35 0.26 12.39 -4.91
N HIS A 36 0.01 11.61 -5.96
CA HIS A 36 -1.25 10.90 -6.17
C HIS A 36 -0.97 9.45 -6.54
N TRP A 37 -1.61 8.56 -5.80
CA TRP A 37 -1.51 7.12 -5.98
C TRP A 37 -2.89 6.50 -5.96
N ALA A 38 -3.04 5.38 -6.63
CA ALA A 38 -4.24 4.57 -6.52
C ALA A 38 -3.84 3.10 -6.31
N ILE A 39 -4.52 2.45 -5.39
CA ILE A 39 -4.44 1.02 -5.18
C ILE A 39 -5.77 0.43 -5.61
N ILE A 40 -5.73 -0.45 -6.59
CA ILE A 40 -6.89 -1.13 -7.12
C ILE A 40 -6.78 -2.60 -6.74
N GLN A 41 -7.91 -3.23 -6.43
CA GLN A 41 -7.97 -4.62 -6.02
C GLN A 41 -7.33 -4.90 -4.64
N GLY A 42 -7.60 -4.02 -3.70
CA GLY A 42 -7.31 -4.30 -2.30
C GLY A 42 -8.27 -5.33 -1.73
N TRP A 43 -7.83 -6.10 -0.78
CA TRP A 43 -8.64 -7.06 -0.06
C TRP A 43 -8.18 -7.15 1.38
N ILE A 44 -9.03 -6.72 2.30
CA ILE A 44 -8.77 -6.91 3.73
C ILE A 44 -9.15 -8.34 4.10
N PRO A 45 -8.20 -9.20 4.44
CA PRO A 45 -8.50 -10.58 4.76
C PRO A 45 -9.27 -10.70 6.08
N ALA A 46 -9.98 -11.81 6.25
CA ALA A 46 -10.63 -12.12 7.53
C ALA A 46 -9.58 -12.28 8.64
N THR A 47 -8.44 -12.87 8.28
CA THR A 47 -7.28 -13.00 9.16
C THR A 47 -6.04 -12.54 8.42
N GLY A 48 -5.15 -11.83 9.09
CA GLY A 48 -4.01 -11.21 8.46
C GLY A 48 -4.23 -9.73 8.24
N ASP A 49 -3.44 -9.15 7.37
CA ASP A 49 -3.47 -7.71 7.17
C ASP A 49 -2.98 -7.32 5.78
N GLU A 50 -3.34 -6.12 5.38
CA GLU A 50 -2.72 -5.42 4.28
C GLU A 50 -1.98 -4.20 4.81
N THR A 51 -0.80 -3.99 4.28
CA THR A 51 0.07 -2.90 4.69
C THR A 51 0.32 -1.96 3.53
N VAL A 52 0.20 -0.69 3.79
CA VAL A 52 0.63 0.38 2.89
C VAL A 52 1.85 1.03 3.49
N SER A 53 2.94 1.00 2.75
CA SER A 53 4.19 1.64 3.14
C SER A 53 4.32 2.96 2.40
N LEU A 54 4.61 4.01 3.14
CA LEU A 54 4.77 5.36 2.63
C LEU A 54 6.21 5.80 2.89
N LEU A 55 6.92 6.15 1.85
CA LEU A 55 8.29 6.66 1.95
C LEU A 55 8.31 8.12 1.52
N ASN A 56 8.74 8.98 2.42
CA ASN A 56 8.95 10.39 2.15
C ASN A 56 10.44 10.66 1.93
N VAL A 57 10.83 10.84 0.68
CA VAL A 57 12.20 11.21 0.32
C VAL A 57 12.38 12.71 0.10
N SER A 58 11.34 13.49 0.36
CA SER A 58 11.38 14.95 0.23
C SER A 58 12.09 15.59 1.42
N GLY A 59 12.43 16.86 1.28
CA GLY A 59 13.07 17.64 2.34
C GLY A 59 12.10 18.27 3.34
N ARG A 60 10.87 17.78 3.42
CA ARG A 60 9.89 18.25 4.39
C ARG A 60 8.87 17.18 4.72
N GLU A 61 8.16 17.38 5.80
CA GLU A 61 7.09 16.49 6.24
C GLU A 61 6.01 16.30 5.18
N ALA A 62 5.52 15.09 5.00
CA ALA A 62 4.42 14.75 4.12
C ALA A 62 3.14 14.60 4.92
N HIS A 63 2.09 15.28 4.47
CA HIS A 63 0.74 15.08 4.97
C HIS A 63 -0.04 14.27 3.94
N VAL A 64 -0.41 13.06 4.35
CA VAL A 64 -0.97 12.05 3.46
C VAL A 64 -2.42 11.79 3.84
N GLU A 65 -3.29 11.72 2.86
CA GLU A 65 -4.69 11.36 3.02
C GLU A 65 -4.98 10.09 2.21
N ILE A 66 -5.55 9.10 2.87
CA ILE A 66 -5.99 7.86 2.24
C ILE A 66 -7.52 7.83 2.26
N THR A 67 -8.12 7.64 1.10
CA THR A 67 -9.56 7.42 0.98
C THR A 67 -9.81 6.02 0.44
N VAL A 68 -10.68 5.29 1.11
CA VAL A 68 -11.01 3.90 0.78
C VAL A 68 -12.40 3.86 0.13
N TYR A 69 -12.50 3.18 -1.00
CA TYR A 69 -13.71 3.05 -1.79
C TYR A 69 -14.18 1.61 -1.80
N TYR A 70 -15.47 1.41 -1.65
CA TYR A 70 -16.13 0.11 -1.62
C TYR A 70 -17.13 -0.03 -2.76
N SER A 71 -17.50 -1.26 -3.07
CA SER A 71 -18.49 -1.52 -4.12
C SER A 71 -19.93 -1.20 -3.70
N HIS A 72 -20.23 -1.32 -2.41
CA HIS A 72 -21.61 -1.31 -1.94
C HIS A 72 -21.87 -0.40 -0.74
N ARG A 73 -20.95 0.49 -0.44
CA ARG A 73 -21.11 1.47 0.63
C ARG A 73 -20.34 2.74 0.30
N ASP A 74 -20.62 3.77 1.04
CA ASP A 74 -19.94 5.05 0.88
C ASP A 74 -18.44 4.93 1.17
N PRO A 75 -17.62 5.76 0.53
CA PRO A 75 -16.19 5.81 0.83
C PRO A 75 -15.92 6.14 2.29
N ALA A 76 -14.83 5.61 2.81
CA ALA A 76 -14.31 5.93 4.13
C ALA A 76 -13.04 6.75 4.02
N GLY A 77 -12.91 7.72 4.91
CA GLY A 77 -11.73 8.59 4.91
C GLY A 77 -12.08 10.08 4.92
N PRO A 78 -11.10 10.96 4.74
CA PRO A 78 -9.70 10.58 4.59
C PRO A 78 -9.07 10.13 5.91
N TYR A 79 -8.26 9.09 5.84
CA TYR A 79 -7.36 8.72 6.92
C TYR A 79 -6.10 9.56 6.78
N ARG A 80 -5.75 10.30 7.82
CA ARG A 80 -4.64 11.25 7.78
C ARG A 80 -3.41 10.69 8.44
N ILE A 81 -2.33 10.69 7.70
CA ILE A 81 -1.03 10.19 8.14
C ILE A 81 0.02 11.26 7.89
N THR A 82 0.90 11.45 8.85
CA THR A 82 2.06 12.32 8.70
C THR A 82 3.31 11.47 8.60
N VAL A 83 4.11 11.71 7.56
CA VAL A 83 5.38 11.03 7.36
C VAL A 83 6.49 12.07 7.42
N PRO A 84 7.34 12.07 8.45
CA PRO A 84 8.44 13.02 8.56
C PRO A 84 9.40 12.94 7.37
N GLU A 85 10.17 13.99 7.15
CA GLU A 85 11.15 14.01 6.08
C GLU A 85 12.15 12.86 6.21
N GLY A 86 12.47 12.21 5.10
CA GLY A 86 13.45 11.14 5.07
C GLY A 86 13.05 9.91 5.89
N ARG A 87 11.76 9.67 6.08
CA ARG A 87 11.23 8.55 6.87
C ARG A 87 10.26 7.70 6.07
N THR A 88 10.06 6.52 6.57
CA THR A 88 9.04 5.59 6.08
C THR A 88 8.03 5.28 7.19
N GLU A 89 6.78 5.13 6.79
CA GLU A 89 5.70 4.68 7.66
C GLU A 89 5.06 3.43 7.07
N HIS A 90 4.78 2.46 7.91
CA HIS A 90 4.12 1.21 7.54
C HIS A 90 2.74 1.18 8.18
N ILE A 91 1.72 1.36 7.36
CA ILE A 91 0.34 1.49 7.80
C ILE A 91 -0.33 0.13 7.66
N HIS A 92 -0.75 -0.44 8.77
CA HIS A 92 -1.66 -1.58 8.75
C HIS A 92 -3.07 -1.07 8.58
N LEU A 93 -3.73 -1.43 7.48
CA LEU A 93 -5.05 -0.89 7.16
C LEU A 93 -6.09 -1.25 8.21
N THR A 94 -5.95 -2.40 8.85
CA THR A 94 -6.84 -2.82 9.92
C THR A 94 -6.67 -2.03 11.22
N CYS A 95 -5.60 -1.23 11.33
CA CYS A 95 -5.37 -0.36 12.47
C CYS A 95 -5.89 1.06 12.28
N LEU A 96 -6.37 1.39 11.09
CA LEU A 96 -6.97 2.69 10.83
C LEU A 96 -8.36 2.76 11.47
N THR A 97 -8.58 3.75 12.32
CA THR A 97 -9.81 3.88 13.11
C THR A 97 -10.54 5.20 12.92
N ASP A 98 -9.89 6.20 12.41
CA ASP A 98 -10.46 7.53 12.22
C ASP A 98 -10.41 7.90 10.74
N PRO A 99 -11.55 8.13 10.10
CA PRO A 99 -12.90 8.32 10.68
C PRO A 99 -13.64 7.03 11.06
N GLU A 100 -13.26 5.88 10.53
CA GLU A 100 -13.91 4.61 10.86
C GLU A 100 -12.98 3.43 10.57
N LEU A 101 -13.31 2.29 11.13
CA LEU A 101 -12.61 1.04 10.85
C LEU A 101 -12.88 0.57 9.41
N ILE A 102 -11.87 0.05 8.76
CA ILE A 102 -12.03 -0.63 7.48
C ILE A 102 -12.49 -2.06 7.77
N PRO A 103 -13.64 -2.49 7.23
CA PRO A 103 -14.16 -3.83 7.51
C PRO A 103 -13.24 -4.93 6.99
N ARG A 104 -13.14 -6.02 7.75
CA ARG A 104 -12.47 -7.24 7.28
C ARG A 104 -13.31 -7.98 6.25
N ALA A 105 -12.68 -8.89 5.53
CA ALA A 105 -13.27 -9.67 4.44
C ALA A 105 -13.94 -8.76 3.40
N THR A 106 -13.26 -7.70 3.02
CA THR A 106 -13.80 -6.64 2.18
C THR A 106 -12.87 -6.30 1.03
N ASN A 107 -13.40 -6.26 -0.18
CA ASN A 107 -12.72 -5.67 -1.33
C ASN A 107 -12.80 -4.16 -1.26
N TYR A 108 -11.71 -3.53 -1.66
CA TYR A 108 -11.65 -2.09 -1.72
C TYR A 108 -10.71 -1.60 -2.82
N SER A 109 -10.82 -0.34 -3.14
CA SER A 109 -9.78 0.43 -3.81
C SER A 109 -9.47 1.65 -2.96
N SER A 110 -8.33 2.25 -3.14
CA SER A 110 -8.00 3.46 -2.41
C SER A 110 -7.26 4.46 -3.27
N THR A 111 -7.43 5.72 -2.93
CA THR A 111 -6.57 6.80 -3.39
C THR A 111 -5.72 7.28 -2.23
N ILE A 112 -4.52 7.69 -2.54
CA ILE A 112 -3.56 8.23 -1.58
C ILE A 112 -3.07 9.55 -2.15
N GLU A 113 -3.28 10.60 -1.40
CA GLU A 113 -2.89 11.95 -1.77
C GLU A 113 -1.91 12.50 -0.76
N SER A 114 -0.90 13.20 -1.24
CA SER A 114 0.13 13.80 -0.40
C SER A 114 0.46 15.21 -0.87
N ASP A 115 0.78 16.08 0.06
CA ASP A 115 1.21 17.44 -0.25
C ASP A 115 2.63 17.49 -0.83
N VAL A 116 3.42 16.46 -0.63
CA VAL A 116 4.74 16.29 -1.25
C VAL A 116 4.82 14.95 -1.96
N PRO A 117 5.69 14.80 -2.97
CA PRO A 117 5.85 13.50 -3.62
C PRO A 117 6.34 12.44 -2.63
N ILE A 118 5.69 11.30 -2.64
CA ILE A 118 6.02 10.12 -1.82
C ILE A 118 6.09 8.88 -2.69
N VAL A 119 6.72 7.84 -2.18
CA VAL A 119 6.70 6.50 -2.76
C VAL A 119 5.73 5.65 -1.94
N VAL A 120 4.89 4.88 -2.63
CA VAL A 120 3.90 4.02 -2.00
C VAL A 120 4.13 2.58 -2.39
N GLN A 121 4.09 1.69 -1.42
CA GLN A 121 4.09 0.26 -1.63
C GLN A 121 2.92 -0.37 -0.89
N HIS A 122 2.23 -1.29 -1.55
CA HIS A 122 1.14 -2.05 -0.98
C HIS A 122 1.55 -3.52 -0.88
N ALA A 123 1.38 -4.11 0.28
CA ALA A 123 1.73 -5.49 0.54
C ALA A 123 0.58 -6.23 1.21
N LYS A 124 0.42 -7.50 0.84
CA LYS A 124 -0.58 -8.40 1.42
C LYS A 124 0.15 -9.48 2.22
N ALA A 125 -0.22 -9.60 3.48
CA ALA A 125 0.27 -10.67 4.32
C ALA A 125 -0.85 -11.66 4.60
N PHE A 126 -0.71 -12.85 4.06
CA PHE A 126 -1.62 -13.96 4.36
C PHE A 126 -0.97 -14.85 5.42
N LYS A 127 -1.68 -15.10 6.49
CA LYS A 127 -1.30 -16.20 7.38
C LYS A 127 -1.67 -17.50 6.68
N THR A 128 -0.71 -18.13 6.07
CA THR A 128 -0.89 -19.46 5.54
C THR A 128 -0.80 -20.46 6.69
N SER A 129 -1.76 -21.34 6.75
CA SER A 129 -1.74 -22.44 7.73
C SER A 129 -0.74 -23.53 7.40
N HIS A 130 0.17 -23.26 6.50
CA HIS A 130 1.15 -24.23 6.03
C HIS A 130 2.16 -24.66 7.12
N TYR A 131 2.29 -23.87 8.15
CA TYR A 131 3.19 -24.19 9.25
C TYR A 131 2.81 -25.44 10.02
N ARG A 132 1.53 -25.78 10.04
CA ARG A 132 1.08 -26.99 10.75
C ARG A 132 1.47 -28.30 10.05
N GLY A 133 1.61 -28.23 8.74
CA GLY A 133 1.99 -29.43 8.01
C GLY A 133 3.46 -29.78 8.17
N GLU A 134 4.29 -28.80 8.31
CA GLU A 134 5.73 -29.01 8.48
C GLU A 134 6.07 -29.49 9.87
N ASP A 135 5.46 -28.91 10.88
CA ASP A 135 5.64 -29.37 12.25
C ASP A 135 5.16 -30.79 12.44
N HIS A 136 4.09 -31.14 11.77
CA HIS A 136 3.55 -32.49 11.83
C HIS A 136 4.42 -33.46 11.06
N PHE A 137 5.03 -33.03 9.99
CA PHE A 137 5.93 -33.84 9.22
C PHE A 137 7.23 -34.14 9.98
N LEU A 138 7.76 -33.16 10.70
CA LEU A 138 8.97 -33.31 11.49
C LEU A 138 8.77 -34.24 12.70
N SER A 139 7.54 -34.31 13.22
CA SER A 139 7.24 -35.18 14.36
C SER A 139 7.12 -36.65 13.99
N HIS A 140 7.04 -36.96 12.70
CA HIS A 140 6.99 -38.32 12.22
C HIS A 140 8.33 -38.96 11.92
N HIS A 141 9.40 -38.23 12.09
CA HIS A 141 10.76 -38.78 11.97
C HIS A 141 11.29 -39.22 13.33
N GLU A 142 10.60 -40.13 13.93
CA GLU A 142 11.18 -40.90 15.00
C GLU A 142 12.01 -42.01 14.37
N PRO A 143 13.31 -42.04 14.58
CA PRO A 143 14.10 -43.23 14.21
C PRO A 143 13.75 -44.33 15.22
N GLU A 144 13.54 -45.43 14.68
CA GLU A 144 13.45 -46.67 15.45
C GLU A 144 14.70 -46.95 16.28
#